data_0c33c2c324567e47874a51f7bba2efa0
#
_entry.id   0c33c2c324567e47874a51f7bba2efa0
#
_cell.length_a   1.000
_cell.length_b   1.000
_cell.length_c   1.000
_cell.angle_alpha   90.00
_cell.angle_beta   90.00
_cell.angle_gamma   90.00
#
_symmetry.space_group_name_H-M   'P 1'
#
loop_
_entity.id
_entity.type
_entity.pdbx_description
1 polymer ?
#
loop_
_entity_poly.entity_id
_entity_poly.type
_entity_poly.pdbx_seq_one_letter_code
_entity_poly.pdbx_strand_id
1 'polypeptide(L)'
;MATADTRPVVLITGATGNLGRSLGKALGRDYRIVGLDLKAQGVEFPVLEADFTSQASVELALRKFRDAFGSRIASVIHLVAYFDFSGESKPLYQSVNVEGTRHLLSALQEFEVEQFAYASTMLVHAPCRPGEHIDEQQPIKPVWAYPESKAAAEEVIRAEHKRIPYVILRLAGVYDEHAMVPTLARQMARIYDRSFQSYFYSGSTLVGQARPSWSARWRSTCTASTRRWTRTSNWPAWLW
;
A
#
# COMPACT_ATOMS: atom_id res chain seq x y z
N MET A 1 -32.91 -20.05 2.74
CA MET A 1 -31.48 -20.40 2.56
C MET A 1 -30.80 -19.18 1.99
N ALA A 2 -29.84 -18.58 2.70
CA ALA A 2 -29.05 -17.47 2.15
C ALA A 2 -28.22 -18.03 1.00
N THR A 3 -28.32 -17.43 -0.19
CA THR A 3 -27.48 -17.78 -1.34
C THR A 3 -26.01 -17.55 -0.93
N ALA A 4 -25.18 -18.58 -1.10
CA ALA A 4 -23.76 -18.47 -0.83
C ALA A 4 -23.18 -17.30 -1.66
N ASP A 5 -22.42 -16.41 -1.04
CA ASP A 5 -21.74 -15.31 -1.73
C ASP A 5 -20.65 -15.90 -2.64
N THR A 6 -20.89 -15.87 -3.96
CA THR A 6 -20.01 -16.47 -4.99
C THR A 6 -19.00 -15.46 -5.56
N ARG A 7 -18.99 -14.23 -5.07
CA ARG A 7 -18.04 -13.22 -5.54
C ARG A 7 -16.59 -13.65 -5.25
N PRO A 8 -15.64 -13.33 -6.15
CA PRO A 8 -14.23 -13.60 -5.92
C PRO A 8 -13.73 -12.94 -4.63
N VAL A 9 -12.85 -13.63 -3.91
CA VAL A 9 -12.32 -13.14 -2.63
C VAL A 9 -11.09 -12.26 -2.86
N VAL A 10 -11.10 -11.08 -2.24
CA VAL A 10 -9.92 -10.20 -2.16
C VAL A 10 -9.48 -10.13 -0.70
N LEU A 11 -8.20 -10.44 -0.46
CA LEU A 11 -7.56 -10.36 0.84
C LEU A 11 -6.80 -9.04 0.96
N ILE A 12 -7.14 -8.22 1.94
CA ILE A 12 -6.46 -6.94 2.19
C ILE A 12 -5.71 -7.02 3.51
N THR A 13 -4.40 -6.88 3.50
CA THR A 13 -3.61 -6.73 4.72
C THR A 13 -3.48 -5.26 5.09
N GLY A 14 -3.43 -4.91 6.38
CA GLY A 14 -3.55 -3.51 6.79
C GLY A 14 -4.97 -2.96 6.55
N ALA A 15 -5.95 -3.83 6.65
CA ALA A 15 -7.34 -3.60 6.26
C ALA A 15 -8.04 -2.52 7.09
N THR A 16 -7.62 -2.31 8.34
CA THR A 16 -8.18 -1.31 9.25
C THR A 16 -7.51 0.07 9.14
N GLY A 17 -6.42 0.17 8.37
CA GLY A 17 -5.78 1.43 8.02
C GLY A 17 -6.62 2.26 7.03
N ASN A 18 -6.25 3.52 6.82
CA ASN A 18 -6.99 4.44 5.95
C ASN A 18 -7.17 3.89 4.54
N LEU A 19 -6.08 3.44 3.92
CA LEU A 19 -6.13 2.89 2.56
C LEU A 19 -6.90 1.57 2.49
N GLY A 20 -6.72 0.70 3.50
CA GLY A 20 -7.44 -0.58 3.59
C GLY A 20 -8.96 -0.40 3.69
N ARG A 21 -9.41 0.53 4.51
CA ARG A 21 -10.84 0.87 4.66
C ARG A 21 -11.42 1.39 3.35
N SER A 22 -10.72 2.35 2.72
CA SER A 22 -11.18 2.95 1.46
C SER A 22 -11.27 1.91 0.35
N LEU A 23 -10.26 1.04 0.22
CA LEU A 23 -10.25 -0.05 -0.75
C LEU A 23 -11.34 -1.09 -0.46
N GLY A 24 -11.49 -1.51 0.80
CA GLY A 24 -12.51 -2.46 1.20
C GLY A 24 -13.92 -1.98 0.87
N LYS A 25 -14.20 -0.69 1.12
CA LYS A 25 -15.48 -0.07 0.75
C LYS A 25 -15.67 -0.01 -0.77
N ALA A 26 -14.65 0.40 -1.51
CA ALA A 26 -14.74 0.55 -2.96
C ALA A 26 -14.89 -0.78 -3.69
N LEU A 27 -14.16 -1.82 -3.27
CA LEU A 27 -14.15 -3.13 -3.90
C LEU A 27 -15.28 -4.04 -3.40
N GLY A 28 -15.88 -3.75 -2.23
CA GLY A 28 -16.89 -4.59 -1.60
C GLY A 28 -18.18 -4.78 -2.40
N ARG A 29 -18.40 -3.99 -3.46
CA ARG A 29 -19.51 -4.18 -4.38
C ARG A 29 -19.30 -5.42 -5.27
N ASP A 30 -18.10 -5.59 -5.79
CA ASP A 30 -17.78 -6.58 -6.83
C ASP A 30 -17.05 -7.80 -6.27
N TYR A 31 -16.42 -7.66 -5.10
CA TYR A 31 -15.60 -8.67 -4.45
C TYR A 31 -16.06 -8.94 -3.02
N ARG A 32 -15.80 -10.16 -2.56
CA ARG A 32 -15.91 -10.52 -1.14
C ARG A 32 -14.60 -10.12 -0.45
N ILE A 33 -14.66 -9.06 0.36
CA ILE A 33 -13.48 -8.53 1.04
C ILE A 33 -13.24 -9.27 2.36
N VAL A 34 -11.99 -9.65 2.59
CA VAL A 34 -11.51 -10.17 3.88
C VAL A 34 -10.23 -9.42 4.25
N GLY A 35 -10.14 -8.96 5.49
CA GLY A 35 -8.98 -8.24 6.01
C GLY A 35 -8.04 -9.14 6.83
N LEU A 36 -6.75 -8.81 6.82
CA LEU A 36 -5.79 -9.19 7.85
C LEU A 36 -5.22 -7.93 8.48
N ASP A 37 -5.26 -7.82 9.79
CA ASP A 37 -4.67 -6.69 10.52
C ASP A 37 -4.36 -7.08 11.97
N LEU A 38 -3.61 -6.24 12.68
CA LEU A 38 -3.29 -6.46 14.09
C LEU A 38 -4.54 -6.45 14.98
N LYS A 39 -5.56 -5.68 14.60
CA LYS A 39 -6.85 -5.55 15.31
C LYS A 39 -8.01 -5.53 14.32
N ALA A 40 -9.03 -6.32 14.62
CA ALA A 40 -10.25 -6.40 13.82
C ALA A 40 -11.27 -5.32 14.24
N GLN A 41 -11.04 -4.06 13.87
CA GLN A 41 -11.91 -2.94 14.28
C GLN A 41 -12.19 -1.95 13.16
N GLY A 42 -13.39 -1.37 13.18
CA GLY A 42 -13.74 -0.17 12.40
C GLY A 42 -13.93 -0.38 10.90
N VAL A 43 -14.26 -1.58 10.47
CA VAL A 43 -14.62 -1.92 9.08
C VAL A 43 -15.86 -2.81 9.05
N GLU A 44 -16.59 -2.80 7.92
CA GLU A 44 -17.85 -3.53 7.74
C GLU A 44 -17.66 -4.93 7.12
N PHE A 45 -16.44 -5.33 6.86
CA PHE A 45 -16.09 -6.65 6.30
C PHE A 45 -15.29 -7.48 7.31
N PRO A 46 -15.26 -8.82 7.19
CA PRO A 46 -14.52 -9.69 8.09
C PRO A 46 -13.04 -9.34 8.12
N VAL A 47 -12.46 -9.26 9.33
CA VAL A 47 -11.02 -9.10 9.55
C VAL A 47 -10.54 -10.20 10.48
N LEU A 48 -9.49 -10.88 10.10
CA LEU A 48 -8.76 -11.85 10.90
C LEU A 48 -7.54 -11.17 11.50
N GLU A 49 -7.33 -11.37 12.80
CA GLU A 49 -6.18 -10.78 13.48
C GLU A 49 -4.89 -11.52 13.09
N ALA A 50 -3.88 -10.74 12.71
CA ALA A 50 -2.56 -11.22 12.32
C ALA A 50 -1.48 -10.21 12.71
N ASP A 51 -0.50 -10.68 13.48
CA ASP A 51 0.74 -9.96 13.74
C ASP A 51 1.78 -10.35 12.70
N PHE A 52 2.12 -9.41 11.84
CA PHE A 52 3.08 -9.65 10.75
C PHE A 52 4.52 -9.80 11.22
N THR A 53 4.84 -9.45 12.46
CA THR A 53 6.14 -9.74 13.07
C THR A 53 6.31 -11.23 13.41
N SER A 54 5.22 -12.00 13.42
CA SER A 54 5.18 -13.41 13.79
C SER A 54 4.70 -14.28 12.64
N GLN A 55 5.56 -15.13 12.12
CA GLN A 55 5.21 -16.11 11.08
C GLN A 55 4.03 -17.00 11.52
N ALA A 56 4.08 -17.52 12.75
CA ALA A 56 3.03 -18.37 13.28
C ALA A 56 1.66 -17.67 13.36
N SER A 57 1.64 -16.36 13.66
CA SER A 57 0.42 -15.56 13.67
C SER A 57 -0.17 -15.41 12.26
N VAL A 58 0.66 -15.10 11.26
CA VAL A 58 0.23 -14.99 9.86
C VAL A 58 -0.31 -16.34 9.34
N GLU A 59 0.40 -17.43 9.60
CA GLU A 59 -0.04 -18.77 9.21
C GLU A 59 -1.37 -19.17 9.88
N LEU A 60 -1.54 -18.85 11.17
CA LEU A 60 -2.79 -19.13 11.87
C LEU A 60 -3.96 -18.34 11.27
N ALA A 61 -3.74 -17.06 10.97
CA ALA A 61 -4.76 -16.22 10.35
C ALA A 61 -5.15 -16.75 8.95
N LEU A 62 -4.18 -17.18 8.16
CA LEU A 62 -4.43 -17.75 6.82
C LEU A 62 -5.07 -19.15 6.89
N ARG A 63 -4.80 -19.96 7.90
CA ARG A 63 -5.56 -21.20 8.14
C ARG A 63 -7.03 -20.90 8.42
N LYS A 64 -7.32 -19.96 9.35
CA LYS A 64 -8.70 -19.51 9.60
C LYS A 64 -9.37 -18.94 8.34
N PHE A 65 -8.60 -18.21 7.53
CA PHE A 65 -9.09 -17.72 6.24
C PHE A 65 -9.51 -18.89 5.34
N ARG A 66 -8.65 -19.91 5.18
CA ARG A 66 -8.92 -21.08 4.35
C ARG A 66 -10.19 -21.81 4.78
N ASP A 67 -10.34 -22.01 6.10
CA ASP A 67 -11.50 -22.71 6.66
C ASP A 67 -12.83 -21.98 6.39
N ALA A 68 -12.79 -20.63 6.40
CA ALA A 68 -13.99 -19.81 6.24
C ALA A 68 -14.29 -19.40 4.78
N PHE A 69 -13.26 -19.25 3.94
CA PHE A 69 -13.37 -18.63 2.63
C PHE A 69 -12.78 -19.47 1.48
N GLY A 70 -12.12 -20.59 1.79
CA GLY A 70 -11.46 -21.46 0.81
C GLY A 70 -10.03 -21.04 0.49
N SER A 71 -9.43 -21.74 -0.48
CA SER A 71 -8.01 -21.57 -0.84
C SER A 71 -7.78 -20.66 -2.05
N ARG A 72 -8.83 -20.23 -2.76
CA ARG A 72 -8.72 -19.37 -3.94
C ARG A 72 -8.86 -17.89 -3.57
N ILE A 73 -7.88 -17.09 -3.97
CA ILE A 73 -7.81 -15.65 -3.70
C ILE A 73 -7.60 -14.93 -5.03
N ALA A 74 -8.56 -14.12 -5.45
CA ALA A 74 -8.47 -13.35 -6.69
C ALA A 74 -7.38 -12.27 -6.60
N SER A 75 -7.24 -11.61 -5.44
CA SER A 75 -6.13 -10.68 -5.23
C SER A 75 -5.77 -10.58 -3.75
N VAL A 76 -4.49 -10.52 -3.47
CA VAL A 76 -3.95 -10.11 -2.18
C VAL A 76 -3.44 -8.68 -2.33
N ILE A 77 -4.01 -7.75 -1.56
CA ILE A 77 -3.57 -6.35 -1.53
C ILE A 77 -2.79 -6.14 -0.23
N HIS A 78 -1.46 -6.07 -0.34
CA HIS A 78 -0.57 -5.99 0.82
C HIS A 78 -0.26 -4.53 1.16
N LEU A 79 -0.94 -4.01 2.19
CA LEU A 79 -0.83 -2.62 2.66
C LEU A 79 -0.14 -2.49 4.02
N VAL A 80 0.04 -3.60 4.77
CA VAL A 80 0.72 -3.56 6.07
C VAL A 80 2.08 -2.92 5.92
N ALA A 81 2.33 -1.91 6.72
CA ALA A 81 3.63 -1.31 6.86
C ALA A 81 3.76 -0.60 8.21
N TYR A 82 4.91 -0.72 8.84
CA TYR A 82 5.33 0.21 9.87
C TYR A 82 5.83 1.49 9.21
N PHE A 83 5.34 2.63 9.67
CA PHE A 83 5.74 3.94 9.19
C PHE A 83 5.83 4.93 10.35
N ASP A 84 6.93 5.66 10.43
CA ASP A 84 7.18 6.68 11.44
C ASP A 84 7.82 7.91 10.79
N PHE A 85 7.30 9.09 11.12
CA PHE A 85 7.78 10.37 10.59
C PHE A 85 9.09 10.87 11.24
N SER A 86 9.60 10.21 12.28
CA SER A 86 10.83 10.64 12.96
C SER A 86 12.07 10.55 12.06
N GLY A 87 12.03 9.70 11.02
CA GLY A 87 13.19 9.39 10.19
C GLY A 87 14.20 8.46 10.85
N GLU A 88 13.98 8.09 12.12
CA GLU A 88 14.85 7.18 12.86
C GLU A 88 14.73 5.74 12.35
N SER A 89 15.84 5.01 12.41
CA SER A 89 15.81 3.57 12.15
C SER A 89 15.22 2.84 13.36
N LYS A 90 14.19 2.01 13.10
CA LYS A 90 13.54 1.21 14.15
C LYS A 90 13.46 -0.25 13.73
N PRO A 91 13.62 -1.22 14.65
CA PRO A 91 13.54 -2.66 14.34
C PRO A 91 12.25 -3.06 13.63
N LEU A 92 11.15 -2.33 13.87
CA LEU A 92 9.86 -2.58 13.24
C LEU A 92 9.86 -2.40 11.71
N TYR A 93 10.78 -1.60 11.15
CA TYR A 93 10.95 -1.53 9.70
C TYR A 93 11.37 -2.87 9.12
N GLN A 94 12.30 -3.56 9.77
CA GLN A 94 12.72 -4.89 9.33
C GLN A 94 11.65 -5.93 9.64
N SER A 95 11.17 -6.01 10.89
CA SER A 95 10.28 -7.09 11.31
C SER A 95 8.88 -7.03 10.67
N VAL A 96 8.32 -5.83 10.46
CA VAL A 96 6.98 -5.68 9.86
C VAL A 96 7.06 -5.59 8.34
N ASN A 97 7.90 -4.68 7.80
CA ASN A 97 7.87 -4.38 6.38
C ASN A 97 8.57 -5.45 5.54
N VAL A 98 9.67 -6.01 6.04
CA VAL A 98 10.47 -6.98 5.29
C VAL A 98 10.08 -8.40 5.66
N GLU A 99 10.28 -8.78 6.94
CA GLU A 99 9.97 -10.14 7.39
C GLU A 99 8.47 -10.43 7.34
N GLY A 100 7.62 -9.44 7.69
CA GLY A 100 6.16 -9.60 7.57
C GLY A 100 5.70 -9.86 6.14
N THR A 101 6.34 -9.23 5.15
CA THR A 101 6.09 -9.54 3.73
C THR A 101 6.53 -10.96 3.38
N ARG A 102 7.68 -11.42 3.91
CA ARG A 102 8.18 -12.79 3.71
C ARG A 102 7.24 -13.81 4.35
N HIS A 103 6.81 -13.60 5.59
CA HIS A 103 5.87 -14.48 6.28
C HIS A 103 4.58 -14.65 5.48
N LEU A 104 4.04 -13.54 4.95
CA LEU A 104 2.83 -13.59 4.14
C LEU A 104 3.05 -14.37 2.84
N LEU A 105 4.11 -14.06 2.08
CA LEU A 105 4.40 -14.75 0.82
C LEU A 105 4.63 -16.25 1.03
N SER A 106 5.33 -16.64 2.09
CA SER A 106 5.57 -18.04 2.44
C SER A 106 4.24 -18.77 2.70
N ALA A 107 3.38 -18.21 3.52
CA ALA A 107 2.10 -18.82 3.86
C ALA A 107 1.10 -18.84 2.69
N LEU A 108 1.18 -17.87 1.77
CA LEU A 108 0.35 -17.82 0.56
C LEU A 108 0.71 -18.89 -0.49
N GLN A 109 1.87 -19.57 -0.37
CA GLN A 109 2.23 -20.64 -1.31
C GLN A 109 1.26 -21.84 -1.28
N GLU A 110 0.49 -21.97 -0.23
CA GLU A 110 -0.54 -22.99 -0.09
C GLU A 110 -1.91 -22.58 -0.67
N PHE A 111 -2.01 -21.40 -1.29
CA PHE A 111 -3.22 -20.84 -1.86
C PHE A 111 -3.12 -20.67 -3.38
N GLU A 112 -4.27 -20.62 -4.03
CA GLU A 112 -4.39 -20.24 -5.44
C GLU A 112 -4.57 -18.71 -5.51
N VAL A 113 -3.46 -17.98 -5.57
CA VAL A 113 -3.47 -16.52 -5.65
C VAL A 113 -3.33 -16.09 -7.09
N GLU A 114 -4.34 -15.36 -7.62
CA GLU A 114 -4.30 -14.87 -8.99
C GLU A 114 -3.44 -13.61 -9.15
N GLN A 115 -3.36 -12.78 -8.10
CA GLN A 115 -2.52 -11.58 -8.08
C GLN A 115 -2.11 -11.21 -6.66
N PHE A 116 -0.86 -10.78 -6.51
CA PHE A 116 -0.34 -10.15 -5.29
C PHE A 116 0.04 -8.70 -5.60
N ALA A 117 -0.69 -7.74 -5.04
CA ALA A 117 -0.44 -6.31 -5.21
C ALA A 117 0.24 -5.75 -3.96
N TYR A 118 1.46 -5.26 -4.09
CA TYR A 118 2.23 -4.69 -3.00
C TYR A 118 2.22 -3.17 -3.05
N ALA A 119 1.79 -2.52 -1.97
CA ALA A 119 1.89 -1.08 -1.81
C ALA A 119 3.31 -0.68 -1.39
N SER A 120 4.15 -0.36 -2.36
CA SER A 120 5.45 0.28 -2.16
C SER A 120 5.31 1.80 -2.15
N THR A 121 6.39 2.52 -2.29
CA THR A 121 6.44 3.99 -2.24
C THR A 121 7.35 4.56 -3.32
N MET A 122 7.00 5.73 -3.87
CA MET A 122 7.87 6.49 -4.75
C MET A 122 9.19 6.92 -4.07
N LEU A 123 9.22 6.94 -2.74
CA LEU A 123 10.40 7.30 -1.96
C LEU A 123 11.56 6.29 -2.08
N VAL A 124 11.33 5.11 -2.67
CA VAL A 124 12.42 4.15 -2.97
C VAL A 124 13.39 4.68 -4.01
N HIS A 125 12.95 5.62 -4.84
CA HIS A 125 13.81 6.26 -5.85
C HIS A 125 14.64 7.39 -5.24
N ALA A 126 15.79 7.66 -5.85
CA ALA A 126 16.54 8.87 -5.57
C ALA A 126 15.68 10.12 -5.86
N PRO A 127 15.82 11.19 -5.06
CA PRO A 127 15.20 12.47 -5.39
C PRO A 127 15.61 12.92 -6.78
N CYS A 128 14.66 13.32 -7.62
CA CYS A 128 14.93 13.89 -8.92
C CYS A 128 15.14 15.41 -8.85
N ARG A 129 15.82 15.97 -9.83
CA ARG A 129 15.97 17.42 -9.97
C ARG A 129 14.65 18.07 -10.39
N PRO A 130 14.44 19.36 -10.10
CA PRO A 130 13.26 20.08 -10.59
C PRO A 130 13.12 19.98 -12.12
N GLY A 131 11.98 19.47 -12.59
CA GLY A 131 11.71 19.27 -14.01
C GLY A 131 12.00 17.88 -14.54
N GLU A 132 12.69 17.02 -13.79
CA GLU A 132 12.85 15.61 -14.13
C GLU A 132 11.60 14.81 -13.69
N HIS A 133 11.35 13.71 -14.38
CA HIS A 133 10.27 12.78 -14.08
C HIS A 133 10.86 11.47 -13.56
N ILE A 134 10.20 10.87 -12.57
CA ILE A 134 10.52 9.52 -12.09
C ILE A 134 9.66 8.54 -12.87
N ASP A 135 10.28 7.52 -13.43
CA ASP A 135 9.64 6.37 -14.07
C ASP A 135 10.09 5.06 -13.41
N GLU A 136 9.61 3.95 -13.93
CA GLU A 136 9.91 2.62 -13.39
C GLU A 136 11.37 2.20 -13.57
N GLN A 137 12.11 2.86 -14.46
CA GLN A 137 13.54 2.59 -14.76
C GLN A 137 14.48 3.41 -13.87
N GLN A 138 13.92 4.43 -13.18
CA GLN A 138 14.70 5.24 -12.25
C GLN A 138 15.36 4.37 -11.19
N PRO A 139 16.67 4.55 -10.93
CA PRO A 139 17.38 3.75 -9.93
C PRO A 139 16.73 3.80 -8.55
N ILE A 140 16.65 2.63 -7.91
CA ILE A 140 16.26 2.52 -6.52
C ILE A 140 17.44 2.99 -5.67
N LYS A 141 17.24 4.08 -4.95
CA LYS A 141 18.24 4.69 -4.07
C LYS A 141 17.53 5.36 -2.89
N PRO A 142 16.96 4.58 -1.97
CA PRO A 142 16.30 5.12 -0.80
C PRO A 142 17.31 5.88 0.08
N VAL A 143 16.84 6.90 0.80
CA VAL A 143 17.72 7.79 1.58
C VAL A 143 17.45 7.76 3.08
N TRP A 144 16.48 6.96 3.55
CA TRP A 144 16.18 6.78 4.96
C TRP A 144 15.41 5.47 5.23
N ALA A 145 15.31 5.08 6.50
CA ALA A 145 14.93 3.73 6.92
C ALA A 145 13.59 3.21 6.38
N TYR A 146 12.56 4.04 6.25
CA TYR A 146 11.27 3.59 5.71
C TYR A 146 11.37 3.18 4.24
N PRO A 147 11.79 4.04 3.29
CA PRO A 147 11.92 3.61 1.90
C PRO A 147 12.98 2.51 1.71
N GLU A 148 14.01 2.45 2.55
CA GLU A 148 14.97 1.31 2.56
C GLU A 148 14.24 0.00 2.86
N SER A 149 13.40 -0.02 3.90
CA SER A 149 12.60 -1.20 4.24
C SER A 149 11.61 -1.59 3.16
N LYS A 150 11.00 -0.59 2.49
CA LYS A 150 10.08 -0.84 1.37
C LYS A 150 10.81 -1.41 0.15
N ALA A 151 12.00 -0.88 -0.16
CA ALA A 151 12.85 -1.41 -1.24
C ALA A 151 13.33 -2.84 -0.92
N ALA A 152 13.73 -3.13 0.33
CA ALA A 152 14.09 -4.48 0.76
C ALA A 152 12.91 -5.46 0.64
N ALA A 153 11.70 -5.03 0.97
CA ALA A 153 10.49 -5.85 0.78
C ALA A 153 10.17 -6.08 -0.71
N GLU A 154 10.42 -5.11 -1.60
CA GLU A 154 10.33 -5.33 -3.05
C GLU A 154 11.29 -6.45 -3.51
N GLU A 155 12.52 -6.49 -2.97
CA GLU A 155 13.49 -7.57 -3.29
C GLU A 155 13.03 -8.93 -2.76
N VAL A 156 12.45 -8.99 -1.54
CA VAL A 156 11.83 -10.22 -1.01
C VAL A 156 10.74 -10.72 -1.96
N ILE A 157 9.86 -9.82 -2.44
CA ILE A 157 8.80 -10.20 -3.37
C ILE A 157 9.40 -10.76 -4.68
N ARG A 158 10.39 -10.08 -5.27
CA ARG A 158 11.04 -10.52 -6.50
C ARG A 158 11.71 -11.89 -6.37
N ALA A 159 12.33 -12.14 -5.21
CA ALA A 159 13.05 -13.39 -4.96
C ALA A 159 12.13 -14.55 -4.55
N GLU A 160 11.05 -14.27 -3.82
CA GLU A 160 10.31 -15.29 -3.08
C GLU A 160 8.84 -15.46 -3.54
N HIS A 161 8.37 -14.70 -4.56
CA HIS A 161 6.97 -14.83 -5.05
C HIS A 161 6.67 -16.22 -5.65
N LYS A 162 7.71 -16.96 -6.10
CA LYS A 162 7.61 -18.28 -6.76
C LYS A 162 6.59 -18.24 -7.92
N ARG A 163 5.41 -18.91 -7.76
CA ARG A 163 4.36 -18.98 -8.77
C ARG A 163 3.31 -17.87 -8.68
N ILE A 164 3.33 -17.04 -7.63
CA ILE A 164 2.32 -16.01 -7.41
C ILE A 164 2.61 -14.81 -8.33
N PRO A 165 1.72 -14.45 -9.27
CA PRO A 165 1.87 -13.24 -10.06
C PRO A 165 1.80 -12.01 -9.14
N TYR A 166 2.71 -11.05 -9.34
CA TYR A 166 2.75 -9.87 -8.48
C TYR A 166 2.83 -8.57 -9.26
N VAL A 167 2.41 -7.49 -8.61
CA VAL A 167 2.61 -6.12 -9.04
C VAL A 167 3.10 -5.28 -7.85
N ILE A 168 4.10 -4.44 -8.09
CA ILE A 168 4.62 -3.50 -7.10
C ILE A 168 4.12 -2.12 -7.47
N LEU A 169 3.33 -1.51 -6.60
CA LEU A 169 2.76 -0.17 -6.77
C LEU A 169 3.54 0.82 -5.92
N ARG A 170 4.41 1.61 -6.54
CA ARG A 170 5.17 2.67 -5.87
C ARG A 170 4.29 3.91 -5.74
N LEU A 171 3.51 3.94 -4.66
CA LEU A 171 2.52 4.98 -4.42
C LEU A 171 3.20 6.31 -4.06
N ALA A 172 2.67 7.41 -4.58
CA ALA A 172 2.94 8.75 -4.09
C ALA A 172 2.20 9.00 -2.76
N GLY A 173 2.21 10.22 -2.26
CA GLY A 173 1.40 10.59 -1.09
C GLY A 173 -0.08 10.37 -1.37
N VAL A 174 -0.70 9.44 -0.63
CA VAL A 174 -2.13 9.13 -0.75
C VAL A 174 -2.90 9.94 0.28
N TYR A 175 -3.93 10.65 -0.17
CA TYR A 175 -4.83 11.41 0.68
C TYR A 175 -6.24 11.40 0.08
N ASP A 176 -7.23 11.51 0.95
CA ASP A 176 -8.62 11.73 0.57
C ASP A 176 -9.26 12.76 1.51
N GLU A 177 -10.52 13.07 1.29
CA GLU A 177 -11.28 14.06 2.09
C GLU A 177 -11.50 13.60 3.56
N HIS A 178 -11.33 12.30 3.86
CA HIS A 178 -11.56 11.72 5.18
C HIS A 178 -10.26 11.32 5.87
N ALA A 179 -9.19 11.11 5.12
CA ALA A 179 -7.90 10.61 5.61
C ALA A 179 -6.77 11.59 5.29
N MET A 180 -6.84 12.80 5.86
CA MET A 180 -5.74 13.75 5.75
C MET A 180 -4.54 13.28 6.56
N VAL A 181 -3.42 13.04 5.87
CA VAL A 181 -2.14 12.82 6.52
C VAL A 181 -1.83 14.05 7.41
N PRO A 182 -1.54 13.90 8.71
CA PRO A 182 -1.38 15.03 9.64
C PRO A 182 -0.37 16.09 9.19
N THR A 183 0.66 15.68 8.45
CA THR A 183 1.66 16.59 7.87
C THR A 183 1.07 17.43 6.73
N LEU A 184 0.29 16.81 5.86
CA LEU A 184 -0.38 17.50 4.76
C LEU A 184 -1.45 18.45 5.30
N ALA A 185 -2.26 18.00 6.28
CA ALA A 185 -3.27 18.81 6.93
C ALA A 185 -2.67 20.07 7.56
N ARG A 186 -1.57 19.92 8.31
CA ARG A 186 -0.84 21.05 8.91
C ARG A 186 -0.27 22.01 7.86
N GLN A 187 0.22 21.49 6.74
CA GLN A 187 0.74 22.33 5.66
C GLN A 187 -0.38 23.09 4.96
N MET A 188 -1.51 22.43 4.69
CA MET A 188 -2.68 23.07 4.12
C MET A 188 -3.23 24.16 5.05
N ALA A 189 -3.33 23.89 6.36
CA ALA A 189 -3.74 24.88 7.34
C ALA A 189 -2.80 26.11 7.34
N ARG A 190 -1.48 25.90 7.34
CA ARG A 190 -0.49 27.00 7.25
C ARG A 190 -0.66 27.84 5.98
N ILE A 191 -0.95 27.21 4.85
CA ILE A 191 -1.22 27.91 3.56
C ILE A 191 -2.53 28.68 3.66
N TYR A 192 -3.58 28.05 4.19
CA TYR A 192 -4.89 28.66 4.36
C TYR A 192 -4.82 29.87 5.31
N ASP A 193 -4.18 29.72 6.44
CA ASP A 193 -3.99 30.78 7.43
C ASP A 193 -2.96 31.85 7.02
N ARG A 194 -2.41 31.74 5.79
CA ARG A 194 -1.36 32.64 5.27
C ARG A 194 -0.19 32.79 6.26
N SER A 195 0.13 31.74 6.98
CA SER A 195 1.22 31.74 7.97
C SER A 195 2.54 32.08 7.28
N PHE A 196 3.31 32.98 7.89
CA PHE A 196 4.65 33.38 7.39
C PHE A 196 5.56 32.18 7.12
N GLN A 197 5.43 31.11 7.91
CA GLN A 197 6.17 29.87 7.72
C GLN A 197 5.84 29.15 6.39
N SER A 198 4.68 29.41 5.77
CA SER A 198 4.34 28.81 4.48
C SER A 198 5.20 29.32 3.32
N TYR A 199 5.82 30.49 3.48
CA TYR A 199 6.69 31.09 2.46
C TYR A 199 8.14 30.57 2.49
N PHE A 200 8.56 29.97 3.65
CA PHE A 200 9.93 29.50 3.84
C PHE A 200 10.13 28.01 3.57
N TYR A 201 9.07 27.29 3.26
CA TYR A 201 9.18 25.90 2.81
C TYR A 201 9.70 25.87 1.37
N SER A 202 10.94 26.25 1.19
CA SER A 202 11.66 25.98 -0.06
C SER A 202 12.09 24.53 -0.05
N GLY A 203 11.62 23.81 -1.02
CA GLY A 203 11.81 22.46 -1.46
C GLY A 203 13.06 21.64 -1.18
N SER A 204 13.69 21.76 -0.06
CA SER A 204 14.77 20.87 0.35
C SER A 204 14.29 19.56 0.99
N THR A 205 13.02 19.46 1.30
CA THR A 205 12.40 18.21 1.75
C THR A 205 11.43 17.71 0.67
N LEU A 206 11.35 16.40 0.45
CA LEU A 206 10.44 15.73 -0.49
C LEU A 206 8.97 16.18 -0.35
N VAL A 207 8.60 16.74 0.80
CA VAL A 207 7.28 17.31 1.10
C VAL A 207 7.19 18.80 0.73
N GLY A 208 8.32 19.51 0.62
CA GLY A 208 8.37 20.97 0.40
C GLY A 208 8.17 21.42 -1.05
N GLN A 209 8.09 20.50 -2.01
CA GLN A 209 7.93 20.85 -3.44
C GLN A 209 6.52 20.65 -3.98
N ALA A 210 5.52 20.43 -3.16
CA ALA A 210 4.14 20.46 -3.60
C ALA A 210 3.70 21.91 -3.93
N ARG A 211 4.21 22.48 -5.03
CA ARG A 211 3.49 23.51 -5.74
C ARG A 211 2.18 22.90 -6.26
N PRO A 212 1.08 23.64 -6.37
CA PRO A 212 -0.21 23.14 -6.90
C PRO A 212 -0.09 22.45 -8.28
N SER A 213 0.97 22.75 -9.05
CA SER A 213 1.30 22.09 -10.32
C SER A 213 1.74 20.63 -10.18
N TRP A 214 2.11 20.17 -8.97
CA TRP A 214 2.55 18.78 -8.76
C TRP A 214 1.37 17.80 -8.69
N SER A 215 0.26 18.16 -8.06
CA SER A 215 -0.92 17.29 -8.00
C SER A 215 -1.54 17.00 -9.37
N ALA A 216 -1.45 17.96 -10.30
CA ALA A 216 -1.90 17.78 -11.68
C ALA A 216 -0.90 16.97 -12.52
N ARG A 217 0.39 17.09 -12.24
CA ARG A 217 1.46 16.41 -12.98
C ARG A 217 1.62 14.96 -12.55
N TRP A 218 1.38 14.65 -11.28
CA TRP A 218 1.37 13.27 -10.77
C TRP A 218 0.21 12.43 -11.32
N ARG A 219 -0.94 13.05 -11.56
CA ARG A 219 -2.05 12.37 -12.26
C ARG A 219 -1.69 11.96 -13.68
N SER A 220 -0.89 12.75 -14.38
CA SER A 220 -0.49 12.45 -15.77
C SER A 220 0.62 11.39 -15.84
N THR A 221 1.47 11.27 -14.82
CA THR A 221 2.58 10.30 -14.81
C THR A 221 2.12 8.90 -14.37
N CYS A 222 1.22 8.81 -13.39
CA CYS A 222 0.54 7.54 -13.08
C CYS A 222 -0.28 7.03 -14.27
N THR A 223 -0.93 7.91 -15.05
CA THR A 223 -1.67 7.50 -16.24
C THR A 223 -0.78 7.02 -17.39
N ALA A 224 0.50 7.38 -17.44
CA ALA A 224 1.41 6.94 -18.50
C ALA A 224 1.90 5.48 -18.34
N SER A 225 2.11 5.01 -17.09
CA SER A 225 2.49 3.61 -16.83
C SER A 225 1.32 2.63 -17.03
N THR A 226 0.08 3.14 -16.94
CA THR A 226 -1.14 2.35 -17.08
C THR A 226 -1.54 2.02 -18.51
N ARG A 227 -0.89 2.58 -19.53
CA ARG A 227 -1.21 2.26 -20.94
C ARG A 227 -0.93 0.81 -21.33
N ARG A 228 -0.22 0.04 -20.52
CA ARG A 228 0.02 -1.38 -20.78
C ARG A 228 -1.00 -2.31 -20.11
N TRP A 229 -1.88 -1.79 -19.26
CA TRP A 229 -2.96 -2.54 -18.61
C TRP A 229 -4.28 -2.30 -19.33
N THR A 230 -4.37 -2.79 -20.57
CA THR A 230 -5.58 -2.73 -21.35
C THR A 230 -6.60 -3.76 -20.88
N ARG A 231 -7.73 -3.26 -20.39
CA ARG A 231 -9.09 -3.79 -20.63
C ARG A 231 -9.59 -5.07 -19.96
N THR A 232 -9.03 -5.56 -18.85
CA THR A 232 -9.70 -6.68 -18.16
C THR A 232 -9.97 -6.46 -16.67
N SER A 233 -9.64 -5.32 -16.09
CA SER A 233 -9.92 -5.03 -14.67
C SER A 233 -10.72 -3.74 -14.53
N ASN A 234 -11.93 -3.85 -13.95
CA ASN A 234 -12.79 -2.73 -13.54
C ASN A 234 -12.25 -2.03 -12.27
N TRP A 235 -11.00 -1.54 -12.30
CA TRP A 235 -10.48 -0.76 -11.19
C TRP A 235 -11.04 0.66 -11.22
N PRO A 236 -11.51 1.21 -10.09
CA PRO A 236 -12.01 2.57 -10.05
C PRO A 236 -10.92 3.59 -10.43
N ALA A 237 -11.31 4.64 -11.15
CA ALA A 237 -10.40 5.65 -11.72
C ALA A 237 -9.58 6.44 -10.69
N TRP A 238 -9.87 6.34 -9.40
CA TRP A 238 -9.14 7.01 -8.32
C TRP A 238 -7.94 6.20 -7.75
N LEU A 239 -7.75 4.99 -8.21
CA LEU A 239 -6.54 4.19 -7.93
C LEU A 239 -5.36 4.57 -8.82
N TRP A 240 -5.61 5.44 -9.82
CA TRP A 240 -4.65 5.88 -10.83
C TRP A 240 -4.20 7.32 -10.61
#